data_5e78d7fe4c20d5f80f8b42c28a5794f8
#
_entry.id   5e78d7fe4c20d5f80f8b42c28a5794f8
#
_cell.length_a   1.000
_cell.length_b   1.000
_cell.length_c   1.000
_cell.angle_alpha   90.00
_cell.angle_beta   90.00
_cell.angle_gamma   90.00
#
_symmetry.space_group_name_H-M   'P 1'
#
loop_
_entity.id
_entity.type
_entity.pdbx_description
1 polymer ?
#
loop_
_entity_poly.entity_id
_entity_poly.type
_entity_poly.pdbx_seq_one_letter_code
_entity_poly.pdbx_strand_id
1 'polypeptide(L)'
;MKGIIIGIGSIGKRHLKNFKKFPIEILSFSKHQNSTKKDKSLDLCLSEKYDFGLVTNVTNLHTSTSIKLAKSNSHIFIEKPLSNSLLNLKILEKLVNEKNLITLIGCNLRFHPCLIKINNLLSQKIL
;
A
#
# COMPACT_ATOMS: atom_id res chain seq x y z
N MET A 1 4.93 -8.23 -14.46
CA MET A 1 4.48 -7.85 -13.10
C MET A 1 3.24 -6.99 -13.22
N LYS A 2 2.20 -7.30 -12.46
CA LYS A 2 0.90 -6.62 -12.49
C LYS A 2 0.55 -6.08 -11.10
N GLY A 3 0.30 -4.78 -11.00
CA GLY A 3 -0.05 -4.13 -9.74
C GLY A 3 -1.42 -3.46 -9.78
N ILE A 4 -1.97 -3.19 -8.58
CA ILE A 4 -3.21 -2.44 -8.43
C ILE A 4 -3.08 -1.35 -7.38
N ILE A 5 -3.61 -0.15 -7.66
CA ILE A 5 -3.72 0.96 -6.72
C ILE A 5 -5.18 1.08 -6.26
N ILE A 6 -5.41 0.97 -4.97
CA ILE A 6 -6.74 1.03 -4.37
C ILE A 6 -6.93 2.36 -3.65
N GLY A 7 -7.75 3.22 -4.23
CA GLY A 7 -7.95 4.60 -3.82
C GLY A 7 -7.22 5.58 -4.75
N ILE A 8 -7.97 6.40 -5.52
CA ILE A 8 -7.43 7.35 -6.51
C ILE A 8 -7.62 8.80 -6.02
N GLY A 9 -7.35 9.03 -4.75
CA GLY A 9 -7.18 10.37 -4.18
C GLY A 9 -5.87 11.01 -4.67
N SER A 10 -5.46 12.13 -4.07
CA SER A 10 -4.24 12.85 -4.45
C SER A 10 -3.00 11.95 -4.44
N ILE A 11 -2.82 11.15 -3.39
CA ILE A 11 -1.66 10.28 -3.25
C ILE A 11 -1.72 9.07 -4.21
N GLY A 12 -2.90 8.47 -4.39
CA GLY A 12 -3.07 7.37 -5.36
C GLY A 12 -2.80 7.80 -6.80
N LYS A 13 -3.24 9.00 -7.19
CA LYS A 13 -2.90 9.61 -8.50
C LYS A 13 -1.41 9.84 -8.66
N ARG A 14 -0.73 10.29 -7.60
CA ARG A 14 0.73 10.48 -7.60
C ARG A 14 1.46 9.16 -7.80
N HIS A 15 1.06 8.11 -7.08
CA HIS A 15 1.62 6.77 -7.27
C HIS A 15 1.38 6.27 -8.70
N LEU A 16 0.16 6.37 -9.20
CA LEU A 16 -0.17 5.97 -10.57
C LEU A 16 0.71 6.67 -11.61
N LYS A 17 0.93 7.99 -11.45
CA LYS A 17 1.84 8.76 -12.32
C LYS A 17 3.28 8.25 -12.23
N ASN A 18 3.75 7.91 -11.03
CA ASN A 18 5.11 7.42 -10.82
C ASN A 18 5.30 6.05 -11.47
N PHE A 19 4.35 5.14 -11.31
CA PHE A 19 4.42 3.79 -11.88
C PHE A 19 4.42 3.76 -13.41
N LYS A 20 3.83 4.76 -14.07
CA LYS A 20 3.91 4.88 -15.54
C LYS A 20 5.34 4.99 -16.09
N LYS A 21 6.33 5.25 -15.22
CA LYS A 21 7.75 5.32 -15.61
C LYS A 21 8.42 3.94 -15.64
N PHE A 22 7.76 2.90 -15.19
CA PHE A 22 8.30 1.54 -15.10
C PHE A 22 7.58 0.61 -16.09
N PRO A 23 8.25 -0.42 -16.61
CA PRO A 23 7.68 -1.38 -17.54
C PRO A 23 6.81 -2.42 -16.81
N ILE A 24 5.78 -1.96 -16.12
CA ILE A 24 4.83 -2.79 -15.37
C ILE A 24 3.40 -2.43 -15.71
N GLU A 25 2.53 -3.40 -15.69
CA GLU A 25 1.09 -3.16 -15.78
C GLU A 25 0.57 -2.66 -14.44
N ILE A 26 0.00 -1.46 -14.42
CA ILE A 26 -0.58 -0.88 -13.22
C ILE A 26 -2.03 -0.47 -13.45
N LEU A 27 -2.93 -1.05 -12.68
CA LEU A 27 -4.35 -0.76 -12.70
C LEU A 27 -4.74 0.05 -11.47
N SER A 28 -5.95 0.60 -11.48
CA SER A 28 -6.45 1.36 -10.34
C SER A 28 -7.91 1.06 -10.08
N PHE A 29 -8.29 1.02 -8.81
CA PHE A 29 -9.66 0.84 -8.35
C PHE A 29 -10.08 1.97 -7.41
N SER A 30 -11.29 2.51 -7.62
CA SER A 30 -11.95 3.46 -6.70
C SER A 30 -13.46 3.40 -6.89
N LYS A 31 -14.21 3.44 -5.78
CA LYS A 31 -15.68 3.48 -5.81
C LYS A 31 -16.24 4.80 -6.33
N HIS A 32 -15.54 5.90 -6.10
CA HIS A 32 -16.07 7.27 -6.26
C HIS A 32 -15.31 8.12 -7.27
N GLN A 33 -14.29 7.57 -7.92
CA GLN A 33 -13.44 8.33 -8.85
C GLN A 33 -13.16 7.51 -10.11
N ASN A 34 -12.78 8.21 -11.18
CA ASN A 34 -12.36 7.56 -12.41
C ASN A 34 -11.13 6.68 -12.17
N SER A 35 -11.31 5.39 -12.37
CA SER A 35 -10.30 4.36 -12.22
C SER A 35 -10.25 3.50 -13.49
N THR A 36 -9.16 2.76 -13.68
CA THR A 36 -9.03 1.86 -14.84
C THR A 36 -9.94 0.64 -14.70
N LYS A 37 -10.16 0.19 -13.46
CA LYS A 37 -11.12 -0.88 -13.16
C LYS A 37 -12.50 -0.31 -12.93
N LYS A 38 -13.49 -0.86 -13.59
CA LYS A 38 -14.91 -0.49 -13.49
C LYS A 38 -15.73 -1.47 -12.66
N ASP A 39 -15.08 -2.35 -11.90
CA ASP A 39 -15.74 -3.34 -11.07
C ASP A 39 -16.64 -2.68 -10.02
N LYS A 40 -17.79 -3.32 -9.76
CA LYS A 40 -18.77 -2.82 -8.78
C LYS A 40 -18.26 -2.90 -7.35
N SER A 41 -17.30 -3.80 -7.07
CA SER A 41 -16.71 -3.98 -5.75
C SER A 41 -15.22 -4.28 -5.82
N LEU A 42 -14.52 -4.03 -4.70
CA LEU A 42 -13.12 -4.40 -4.57
C LEU A 42 -12.92 -5.93 -4.63
N ASP A 43 -13.87 -6.71 -4.12
CA ASP A 43 -13.77 -8.17 -4.13
C ASP A 43 -13.81 -8.71 -5.57
N LEU A 44 -14.69 -8.17 -6.41
CA LEU A 44 -14.70 -8.49 -7.84
C LEU A 44 -13.41 -8.05 -8.53
N CYS A 45 -12.91 -6.86 -8.21
CA CYS A 45 -11.64 -6.39 -8.75
C CYS A 45 -10.48 -7.34 -8.39
N LEU A 46 -10.46 -7.85 -7.16
CA LEU A 46 -9.42 -8.76 -6.65
C LEU A 46 -9.67 -10.24 -6.98
N SER A 47 -10.70 -10.58 -7.76
CA SER A 47 -10.82 -11.92 -8.37
C SER A 47 -9.73 -12.16 -9.43
N GLU A 48 -9.18 -11.10 -10.00
CA GLU A 48 -7.96 -11.17 -10.80
C GLU A 48 -6.73 -11.24 -9.88
N LYS A 49 -5.66 -11.87 -10.38
CA LYS A 49 -4.39 -11.96 -9.67
C LYS A 49 -3.55 -10.69 -9.88
N TYR A 50 -3.03 -10.15 -8.78
CA TYR A 50 -2.06 -9.06 -8.78
C TYR A 50 -0.82 -9.48 -8.00
N ASP A 51 0.36 -9.15 -8.51
CA ASP A 51 1.62 -9.41 -7.82
C ASP A 51 1.73 -8.51 -6.57
N PHE A 52 1.23 -7.27 -6.66
CA PHE A 52 1.22 -6.33 -5.53
C PHE A 52 0.04 -5.36 -5.58
N GLY A 53 -0.33 -4.85 -4.42
CA GLY A 53 -1.34 -3.80 -4.26
C GLY A 53 -0.83 -2.61 -3.44
N LEU A 54 -1.20 -1.40 -3.87
CA LEU A 54 -1.00 -0.17 -3.10
C LEU A 54 -2.31 0.27 -2.47
N VAL A 55 -2.32 0.36 -1.16
CA VAL A 55 -3.45 0.84 -0.35
C VAL A 55 -3.29 2.34 -0.12
N THR A 56 -4.06 3.13 -0.85
CA THR A 56 -4.01 4.60 -0.88
C THR A 56 -5.39 5.23 -0.70
N ASN A 57 -6.35 4.45 -0.23
CA ASN A 57 -7.70 4.90 0.11
C ASN A 57 -7.71 5.62 1.48
N VAL A 58 -8.88 5.87 2.04
CA VAL A 58 -9.00 6.52 3.36
C VAL A 58 -8.50 5.62 4.48
N THR A 59 -7.83 6.19 5.48
CA THR A 59 -7.08 5.48 6.51
C THR A 59 -7.89 4.39 7.24
N ASN A 60 -9.16 4.65 7.52
CA ASN A 60 -10.02 3.68 8.21
C ASN A 60 -10.30 2.40 7.38
N LEU A 61 -9.99 2.42 6.08
CA LEU A 61 -10.11 1.25 5.20
C LEU A 61 -8.77 0.56 4.92
N HIS A 62 -7.64 1.09 5.41
CA HIS A 62 -6.31 0.53 5.13
C HIS A 62 -6.21 -0.94 5.53
N THR A 63 -6.54 -1.25 6.79
CA THR A 63 -6.43 -2.62 7.32
C THR A 63 -7.34 -3.60 6.56
N SER A 64 -8.62 -3.25 6.36
CA SER A 64 -9.59 -4.12 5.67
C SER A 64 -9.21 -4.35 4.19
N THR A 65 -8.73 -3.32 3.52
CA THR A 65 -8.23 -3.40 2.14
C THR A 65 -6.98 -4.28 2.06
N SER A 66 -6.03 -4.10 2.99
CA SER A 66 -4.80 -4.88 3.06
C SER A 66 -5.08 -6.36 3.32
N ILE A 67 -6.05 -6.68 4.18
CA ILE A 67 -6.48 -8.07 4.41
C ILE A 67 -7.02 -8.71 3.12
N LYS A 68 -7.79 -7.98 2.31
CA LYS A 68 -8.29 -8.48 1.03
C LYS A 68 -7.14 -8.77 0.05
N LEU A 69 -6.15 -7.87 -0.05
CA LEU A 69 -4.94 -8.09 -0.84
C LEU A 69 -4.11 -9.27 -0.33
N ALA A 70 -3.94 -9.40 1.00
CA ALA A 70 -3.24 -10.54 1.58
C ALA A 70 -3.94 -11.86 1.26
N LYS A 71 -5.27 -11.90 1.33
CA LYS A 71 -6.08 -13.08 0.96
C LYS A 71 -5.86 -13.48 -0.50
N SER A 72 -5.71 -12.53 -1.42
CA SER A 72 -5.42 -12.77 -2.84
C SER A 72 -3.93 -12.99 -3.16
N ASN A 73 -3.08 -13.19 -2.14
CA ASN A 73 -1.64 -13.45 -2.25
C ASN A 73 -0.85 -12.31 -2.94
N SER A 74 -1.29 -11.07 -2.79
CA SER A 74 -0.59 -9.91 -3.31
C SER A 74 0.37 -9.33 -2.27
N HIS A 75 1.58 -8.91 -2.65
CA HIS A 75 2.44 -8.07 -1.83
C HIS A 75 1.77 -6.71 -1.59
N ILE A 76 2.08 -6.02 -0.47
CA ILE A 76 1.26 -4.89 -0.06
C ILE A 76 2.12 -3.67 0.30
N PHE A 77 1.85 -2.56 -0.35
CA PHE A 77 2.27 -1.24 0.11
C PHE A 77 1.07 -0.53 0.73
N ILE A 78 1.22 -0.01 1.95
CA ILE A 78 0.15 0.71 2.66
C ILE A 78 0.61 2.14 2.92
N GLU A 79 -0.17 3.12 2.48
CA GLU A 79 0.10 4.52 2.83
C GLU A 79 0.00 4.76 4.33
N LYS A 80 0.77 5.73 4.80
CA LYS A 80 0.74 6.14 6.21
C LYS A 80 -0.56 6.90 6.54
N PRO A 81 -1.07 6.76 7.76
CA PRO A 81 -0.67 5.77 8.78
C PRO A 81 -1.19 4.37 8.41
N LEU A 82 -0.58 3.33 8.98
CA LEU A 82 -1.00 1.95 8.76
C LEU A 82 -2.50 1.75 9.00
N SER A 83 -3.01 2.33 10.08
CA SER A 83 -4.42 2.26 10.48
C SER A 83 -4.74 3.39 11.46
N ASN A 84 -6.02 3.67 11.66
CA ASN A 84 -6.54 4.52 12.73
C ASN A 84 -7.05 3.69 13.92
N SER A 85 -6.91 2.37 13.90
CA SER A 85 -7.40 1.43 14.92
C SER A 85 -6.52 0.20 14.98
N LEU A 86 -6.46 -0.46 16.14
CA LEU A 86 -5.79 -1.76 16.30
C LEU A 86 -6.63 -2.93 15.81
N LEU A 87 -7.89 -2.67 15.47
CA LEU A 87 -8.82 -3.71 14.99
C LEU A 87 -8.27 -4.40 13.73
N ASN A 88 -8.29 -5.73 13.75
CA ASN A 88 -7.87 -6.60 12.65
C ASN A 88 -6.37 -6.51 12.25
N LEU A 89 -5.52 -5.74 12.95
CA LEU A 89 -4.09 -5.71 12.65
C LEU A 89 -3.44 -7.08 12.86
N LYS A 90 -3.80 -7.80 13.93
CA LYS A 90 -3.31 -9.17 14.17
C LYS A 90 -3.72 -10.15 13.06
N ILE A 91 -4.92 -9.96 12.46
CA ILE A 91 -5.36 -10.77 11.32
C ILE A 91 -4.50 -10.48 10.10
N LEU A 92 -4.20 -9.21 9.84
CA LEU A 92 -3.32 -8.83 8.73
C LEU A 92 -1.91 -9.38 8.93
N GLU A 93 -1.34 -9.21 10.12
CA GLU A 93 -0.01 -9.73 10.49
C GLU A 93 0.07 -11.25 10.28
N LYS A 94 -0.91 -11.99 10.79
CA LYS A 94 -0.99 -13.44 10.61
C LYS A 94 -1.00 -13.83 9.13
N LEU A 95 -1.87 -13.22 8.32
CA LEU A 95 -1.96 -13.51 6.88
C LEU A 95 -0.67 -13.20 6.13
N VAL A 96 -0.02 -12.08 6.46
CA VAL A 96 1.25 -11.67 5.85
C VAL A 96 2.35 -12.69 6.14
N ASN A 97 2.45 -13.13 7.40
CA ASN A 97 3.46 -14.12 7.82
C ASN A 97 3.20 -15.50 7.23
N GLU A 98 1.97 -16.01 7.32
CA GLU A 98 1.61 -17.34 6.79
C GLU A 98 1.82 -17.45 5.27
N LYS A 99 1.64 -16.36 4.55
CA LYS A 99 1.77 -16.34 3.09
C LYS A 99 3.10 -15.77 2.59
N ASN A 100 4.03 -15.44 3.50
CA ASN A 100 5.33 -14.84 3.18
C ASN A 100 5.21 -13.61 2.28
N LEU A 101 4.25 -12.72 2.56
CA LEU A 101 4.04 -11.53 1.77
C LEU A 101 4.99 -10.40 2.17
N ILE A 102 5.54 -9.72 1.17
CA ILE A 102 6.31 -8.51 1.41
C ILE A 102 5.32 -7.37 1.69
N THR A 103 5.54 -6.66 2.80
CA THR A 103 4.74 -5.50 3.18
C THR A 103 5.63 -4.29 3.46
N LEU A 104 5.16 -3.11 3.06
CA LEU A 104 5.83 -1.84 3.32
C LEU A 104 4.81 -0.78 3.72
N ILE A 105 5.13 -0.03 4.79
CA ILE A 105 4.36 1.15 5.18
C ILE A 105 5.04 2.39 4.58
N GLY A 106 4.23 3.28 3.98
CA GLY A 106 4.67 4.48 3.27
C GLY A 106 5.27 5.59 4.15
N CYS A 107 6.14 5.22 5.09
CA CYS A 107 6.89 6.15 5.95
C CYS A 107 8.06 6.77 5.19
N ASN A 108 7.77 7.60 4.20
CA ASN A 108 8.73 8.16 3.25
C ASN A 108 9.83 9.01 3.91
N LEU A 109 9.57 9.62 5.06
CA LEU A 109 10.55 10.45 5.78
C LEU A 109 11.78 9.66 6.22
N ARG A 110 11.69 8.35 6.39
CA ARG A 110 12.85 7.48 6.70
C ARG A 110 13.98 7.56 5.66
N PHE A 111 13.65 7.99 4.45
CA PHE A 111 14.61 8.16 3.34
C PHE A 111 15.03 9.63 3.15
N HIS A 112 14.57 10.54 4.03
CA HIS A 112 14.92 11.96 3.91
C HIS A 112 16.37 12.19 4.33
N PRO A 113 17.22 12.85 3.51
CA PRO A 113 18.65 13.01 3.78
C PRO A 113 18.95 13.62 5.17
N CYS A 114 18.18 14.64 5.57
CA CYS A 114 18.36 15.26 6.90
C CYS A 114 18.07 14.27 8.05
N LEU A 115 17.01 13.44 7.93
CA LEU A 115 16.69 12.47 8.98
C LEU A 115 17.70 11.33 9.02
N ILE A 116 18.23 10.90 7.88
CA ILE A 116 19.33 9.95 7.81
C ILE A 116 20.57 10.54 8.53
N LYS A 117 20.92 11.80 8.23
CA LYS A 117 22.06 12.48 8.89
C LYS A 117 21.87 12.59 10.41
N ILE A 118 20.68 13.02 10.87
CA ILE A 118 20.36 13.11 12.30
C ILE A 118 20.50 11.74 12.96
N ASN A 119 19.93 10.71 12.37
CA ASN A 119 20.01 9.34 12.90
C ASN A 119 21.47 8.86 13.03
N ASN A 120 22.30 9.17 12.06
CA ASN A 120 23.73 8.83 12.09
C ASN A 120 24.46 9.56 13.21
N LEU A 121 24.18 10.86 13.42
CA LEU A 121 24.78 11.65 14.51
C LEU A 121 24.36 11.13 15.90
N LEU A 122 23.08 10.81 16.07
CA LEU A 122 22.57 10.20 17.31
C LEU A 122 23.22 8.83 17.58
N SER A 123 23.37 8.00 16.54
CA SER A 123 24.01 6.68 16.68
C SER A 123 25.48 6.77 17.07
N GLN A 124 26.16 7.85 16.68
CA GLN A 124 27.55 8.15 17.04
C GLN A 124 27.68 8.87 18.38
N LYS A 125 26.57 9.14 19.08
CA LYS A 125 26.51 9.92 20.35
C LYS A 125 27.16 11.31 20.23
N ILE A 126 27.01 11.96 19.07
CA ILE A 126 27.52 13.30 18.82
C ILE A 126 26.49 14.37 19.19
N LEU A 127 25.21 13.97 19.33
CA LEU A 127 24.10 14.79 19.81
C LEU A 127 23.51 14.17 21.07
#